data_1caf3e1d4846bf884a6a683c2bf23ec7
#
_entry.id   1caf3e1d4846bf884a6a683c2bf23ec7
#
_cell.length_a   1.000
_cell.length_b   1.000
_cell.length_c   1.000
_cell.angle_alpha   90.00
_cell.angle_beta   90.00
_cell.angle_gamma   90.00
#
_symmetry.space_group_name_H-M   'P 1'
#
loop_
_entity.id
_entity.type
_entity.pdbx_description
1 polymer ?
#
loop_
_entity_poly.entity_id
_entity_poly.type
_entity_poly.pdbx_seq_one_letter_code
_entity_poly.pdbx_strand_id
1 'polypeptide(L)'
;MEKKEFTLSIFTEDKIGLMSRVVSVFTRRHLNISSLNASESSIKGIYRFTIVTTVTEDMVQKLIGQLDKQIDIIKSFYYEKKDLVYQEIALYKIPTHLFSDGQEVEKLIRSYNARILSIELEYIVVEKTGHEHEIKALLAEFEKIGIYEFVRSGRVAITKPMEQLNTYLKSLELV
;
A
#
# COMPACT_ATOMS: atom_id res chain seq x y z
N MET A 1 -22.51 -13.62 -0.52
CA MET A 1 -21.89 -12.60 0.35
C MET A 1 -21.12 -11.62 -0.54
N GLU A 2 -21.27 -10.32 -0.30
CA GLU A 2 -20.61 -9.29 -1.08
C GLU A 2 -19.10 -9.25 -0.78
N LYS A 3 -18.28 -9.09 -1.83
CA LYS A 3 -16.84 -8.91 -1.69
C LYS A 3 -16.56 -7.45 -1.35
N LYS A 4 -15.71 -7.23 -0.35
CA LYS A 4 -15.23 -5.91 0.08
C LYS A 4 -13.71 -5.87 0.05
N GLU A 5 -13.17 -4.68 -0.06
CA GLU A 5 -11.74 -4.45 0.08
C GLU A 5 -11.36 -4.40 1.56
N PHE A 6 -10.41 -5.25 1.94
CA PHE A 6 -9.80 -5.27 3.27
C PHE A 6 -8.31 -4.95 3.17
N THR A 7 -7.83 -4.24 4.18
CA THR A 7 -6.38 -4.03 4.40
C THR A 7 -5.95 -4.87 5.59
N LEU A 8 -4.99 -5.74 5.38
CA LEU A 8 -4.41 -6.58 6.42
C LEU A 8 -3.10 -5.95 6.91
N SER A 9 -2.92 -5.89 8.22
CA SER A 9 -1.63 -5.59 8.86
C SER A 9 -1.12 -6.86 9.52
N ILE A 10 0.00 -7.39 9.05
CA ILE A 10 0.58 -8.65 9.51
C ILE A 10 1.95 -8.32 10.10
N PHE A 11 2.13 -8.62 11.36
CA PHE A 11 3.39 -8.40 12.08
C PHE A 11 4.13 -9.73 12.22
N THR A 12 5.41 -9.72 11.88
CA THR A 12 6.26 -10.91 11.83
C THR A 12 7.61 -10.64 12.47
N GLU A 13 8.32 -11.67 12.85
CA GLU A 13 9.75 -11.54 13.13
C GLU A 13 10.51 -11.19 11.84
N ASP A 14 11.72 -10.63 11.97
CA ASP A 14 12.61 -10.39 10.82
C ASP A 14 13.36 -11.69 10.45
N LYS A 15 12.76 -12.48 9.56
CA LYS A 15 13.35 -13.75 9.10
C LYS A 15 13.27 -13.90 7.59
N ILE A 16 14.31 -14.46 7.01
CA ILE A 16 14.36 -14.79 5.58
C ILE A 16 13.22 -15.73 5.19
N GLY A 17 12.55 -15.45 4.06
CA GLY A 17 11.49 -16.29 3.50
C GLY A 17 10.09 -16.02 4.04
N LEU A 18 9.91 -15.09 4.97
CA LEU A 18 8.58 -14.76 5.53
C LEU A 18 7.61 -14.21 4.50
N MET A 19 8.07 -13.37 3.58
CA MET A 19 7.23 -12.89 2.49
C MET A 19 6.62 -14.05 1.69
N SER A 20 7.41 -15.05 1.34
CA SER A 20 6.93 -16.24 0.61
C SER A 20 5.90 -17.03 1.43
N ARG A 21 6.06 -17.14 2.74
CA ARG A 21 5.10 -17.81 3.63
C ARG A 21 3.79 -17.03 3.70
N VAL A 22 3.83 -15.73 3.91
CA VAL A 22 2.64 -14.87 3.91
C VAL A 22 1.90 -14.99 2.59
N VAL A 23 2.58 -14.78 1.45
CA VAL A 23 1.97 -14.87 0.11
C VAL A 23 1.42 -16.27 -0.16
N SER A 24 2.07 -17.34 0.30
CA SER A 24 1.59 -18.71 0.10
C SER A 24 0.24 -19.00 0.75
N VAL A 25 -0.12 -18.31 1.84
CA VAL A 25 -1.45 -18.45 2.47
C VAL A 25 -2.54 -17.91 1.55
N PHE A 26 -2.28 -16.80 0.84
CA PHE A 26 -3.19 -16.25 -0.17
C PHE A 26 -3.28 -17.16 -1.39
N THR A 27 -2.15 -17.62 -1.91
CA THR A 27 -2.07 -18.48 -3.10
C THR A 27 -2.85 -19.79 -2.91
N ARG A 28 -2.68 -20.45 -1.76
CA ARG A 28 -3.42 -21.70 -1.44
C ARG A 28 -4.94 -21.53 -1.39
N ARG A 29 -5.41 -20.30 -1.19
CA ARG A 29 -6.84 -19.95 -1.18
C ARG A 29 -7.32 -19.32 -2.49
N HIS A 30 -6.45 -19.22 -3.48
CA HIS A 30 -6.73 -18.53 -4.75
C HIS A 30 -7.21 -17.09 -4.54
N LEU A 31 -6.63 -16.39 -3.53
CA LEU A 31 -6.93 -15.00 -3.24
C LEU A 31 -5.91 -14.09 -3.91
N ASN A 32 -6.41 -13.06 -4.58
CA ASN A 32 -5.56 -12.06 -5.19
C ASN A 32 -5.07 -11.03 -4.16
N ILE A 33 -3.81 -10.63 -4.29
CA ILE A 33 -3.20 -9.51 -3.56
C ILE A 33 -3.22 -8.30 -4.51
N SER A 34 -4.01 -7.28 -4.17
CA SER A 34 -4.12 -6.05 -4.97
C SER A 34 -2.96 -5.10 -4.72
N SER A 35 -2.42 -5.11 -3.50
CA SER A 35 -1.30 -4.27 -3.09
C SER A 35 -0.57 -4.95 -1.93
N LEU A 36 0.74 -4.85 -1.94
CA LEU A 36 1.62 -5.36 -0.87
C LEU A 36 2.69 -4.31 -0.58
N ASN A 37 2.83 -3.96 0.70
CA ASN A 37 3.95 -3.21 1.22
C ASN A 37 4.56 -4.00 2.39
N ALA A 38 5.87 -4.06 2.47
CA ALA A 38 6.58 -4.71 3.57
C ALA A 38 7.74 -3.80 4.02
N SER A 39 7.82 -3.53 5.31
CA SER A 39 8.86 -2.70 5.90
C SER A 39 9.11 -3.09 7.36
N GLU A 40 10.25 -2.70 7.88
CA GLU A 40 10.50 -2.76 9.31
C GLU A 40 9.45 -1.92 10.06
N SER A 41 8.98 -2.43 11.19
CA SER A 41 8.04 -1.70 12.06
C SER A 41 8.79 -0.75 12.99
N SER A 42 8.05 0.01 13.82
CA SER A 42 8.65 0.82 14.88
C SER A 42 9.29 0.00 16.01
N ILE A 43 9.07 -1.31 16.03
CA ILE A 43 9.62 -2.24 17.01
C ILE A 43 10.76 -3.00 16.35
N LYS A 44 11.97 -2.88 16.88
CA LYS A 44 13.17 -3.51 16.35
C LYS A 44 13.00 -5.03 16.21
N GLY A 45 13.36 -5.57 15.03
CA GLY A 45 13.26 -7.00 14.74
C GLY A 45 11.85 -7.48 14.38
N ILE A 46 10.89 -6.55 14.23
CA ILE A 46 9.53 -6.86 13.79
C ILE A 46 9.28 -6.17 12.44
N TYR A 47 8.88 -6.96 11.46
CA TYR A 47 8.42 -6.51 10.15
C TYR A 47 6.89 -6.37 10.12
N ARG A 48 6.43 -5.43 9.32
CA ARG A 48 5.01 -5.22 9.04
C ARG A 48 4.74 -5.37 7.55
N PHE A 49 3.81 -6.27 7.23
CA PHE A 49 3.22 -6.37 5.89
C PHE A 49 1.88 -5.67 5.90
N THR A 50 1.67 -4.80 4.93
CA THR A 50 0.35 -4.18 4.65
C THR A 50 -0.14 -4.75 3.32
N ILE A 51 -1.18 -5.57 3.37
CA ILE A 51 -1.71 -6.28 2.19
C ILE A 51 -3.15 -5.84 1.95
N VAL A 52 -3.46 -5.51 0.69
CA VAL A 52 -4.82 -5.20 0.25
C VAL A 52 -5.36 -6.36 -0.56
N THR A 53 -6.57 -6.81 -0.22
CA THR A 53 -7.28 -7.88 -0.93
C THR A 53 -8.79 -7.62 -0.95
N THR A 54 -9.49 -8.13 -1.98
CA THR A 54 -10.94 -8.00 -2.11
C THR A 54 -11.58 -9.37 -1.94
N VAL A 55 -12.22 -9.57 -0.80
CA VAL A 55 -12.79 -10.87 -0.38
C VAL A 55 -14.09 -10.66 0.40
N THR A 56 -14.78 -11.74 0.77
CA THR A 56 -15.90 -11.66 1.70
C THR A 56 -15.38 -11.58 3.15
N GLU A 57 -16.20 -11.10 4.07
CA GLU A 57 -15.84 -10.99 5.48
C GLU A 57 -15.50 -12.35 6.11
N ASP A 58 -16.27 -13.39 5.81
CA ASP A 58 -15.97 -14.77 6.25
C ASP A 58 -14.59 -15.24 5.75
N MET A 59 -14.23 -14.89 4.52
CA MET A 59 -12.94 -15.28 3.96
C MET A 59 -11.77 -14.55 4.62
N VAL A 60 -11.90 -13.24 4.93
CA VAL A 60 -10.84 -12.50 5.60
C VAL A 60 -10.62 -13.00 7.02
N GLN A 61 -11.69 -13.31 7.76
CA GLN A 61 -11.58 -13.90 9.11
C GLN A 61 -10.84 -15.24 9.09
N LYS A 62 -11.18 -16.13 8.15
CA LYS A 62 -10.49 -17.42 7.95
C LYS A 62 -9.02 -17.22 7.54
N LEU A 63 -8.73 -16.19 6.74
CA LEU A 63 -7.38 -15.85 6.32
C LEU A 63 -6.53 -15.41 7.51
N ILE A 64 -7.04 -14.51 8.36
CA ILE A 64 -6.39 -14.07 9.59
C ILE A 64 -6.10 -15.26 10.51
N GLY A 65 -7.09 -16.12 10.74
CA GLY A 65 -6.90 -17.32 11.56
C GLY A 65 -5.86 -18.30 11.04
N GLN A 66 -5.56 -18.30 9.73
CA GLN A 66 -4.49 -19.11 9.16
C GLN A 66 -3.13 -18.42 9.22
N LEU A 67 -3.10 -17.09 9.05
CA LEU A 67 -1.90 -16.31 9.21
C LEU A 67 -1.39 -16.42 10.65
N ASP A 68 -2.25 -16.22 11.63
CA ASP A 68 -1.89 -16.28 13.06
C ASP A 68 -1.41 -17.69 13.51
N LYS A 69 -1.66 -18.74 12.73
CA LYS A 69 -1.12 -20.09 12.98
C LYS A 69 0.29 -20.33 12.46
N GLN A 70 0.83 -19.41 11.67
CA GLN A 70 2.22 -19.52 11.20
C GLN A 70 3.18 -19.16 12.33
N ILE A 71 4.22 -19.96 12.53
CA ILE A 71 5.16 -19.87 13.67
C ILE A 71 5.82 -18.48 13.77
N ASP A 72 6.15 -17.87 12.62
CA ASP A 72 6.90 -16.62 12.59
C ASP A 72 5.98 -15.38 12.46
N ILE A 73 4.66 -15.55 12.47
CA ILE A 73 3.69 -14.45 12.48
C ILE A 73 3.31 -14.17 13.93
N ILE A 74 3.59 -12.95 14.36
CA ILE A 74 3.31 -12.50 15.73
C ILE A 74 1.82 -12.23 15.88
N LYS A 75 1.25 -11.43 14.94
CA LYS A 75 -0.18 -11.12 14.93
C LYS A 75 -0.60 -10.57 13.57
N SER A 76 -1.86 -10.85 13.21
CA SER A 76 -2.49 -10.33 12.01
C SER A 76 -3.80 -9.63 12.36
N PHE A 77 -4.06 -8.51 11.69
CA PHE A 77 -5.29 -7.73 11.82
C PHE A 77 -5.85 -7.44 10.44
N TYR A 78 -7.17 -7.22 10.33
CA TYR A 78 -7.80 -6.74 9.12
C TYR A 78 -8.71 -5.55 9.42
N TYR A 79 -8.83 -4.65 8.45
CA TYR A 79 -9.55 -3.40 8.57
C TYR A 79 -10.30 -3.08 7.28
N GLU A 80 -11.45 -2.42 7.41
CA GLU A 80 -12.11 -1.73 6.29
C GLU A 80 -11.48 -0.34 6.07
N LYS A 81 -11.70 0.26 4.89
CA LYS A 81 -11.19 1.61 4.56
C LYS A 81 -11.54 2.68 5.59
N LYS A 82 -12.76 2.61 6.16
CA LYS A 82 -13.26 3.58 7.14
C LYS A 82 -12.44 3.62 8.43
N ASP A 83 -11.76 2.51 8.77
CA ASP A 83 -11.02 2.32 10.01
C ASP A 83 -9.54 2.74 9.88
N LEU A 84 -9.14 3.19 8.69
CA LEU A 84 -7.76 3.48 8.35
C LEU A 84 -7.55 4.93 7.91
N VAL A 85 -6.35 5.43 8.20
CA VAL A 85 -5.71 6.51 7.45
C VAL A 85 -4.63 5.87 6.60
N TYR A 86 -4.69 6.05 5.27
CA TYR A 86 -3.76 5.40 4.35
C TYR A 86 -3.41 6.28 3.16
N GLN A 87 -2.26 6.03 2.60
CA GLN A 87 -1.73 6.70 1.41
C GLN A 87 -0.96 5.70 0.55
N GLU A 88 -0.80 6.06 -0.72
CA GLU A 88 0.08 5.43 -1.69
C GLU A 88 0.91 6.53 -2.34
N ILE A 89 2.09 6.21 -2.84
CA ILE A 89 2.93 7.14 -3.60
C ILE A 89 3.06 6.64 -5.03
N ALA A 90 3.02 7.55 -5.99
CA ALA A 90 3.27 7.24 -7.39
C ALA A 90 4.28 8.21 -8.00
N LEU A 91 5.06 7.69 -8.94
CA LEU A 91 5.99 8.45 -9.76
C LEU A 91 5.57 8.34 -11.23
N TYR A 92 5.58 9.46 -11.91
CA TYR A 92 5.26 9.61 -13.33
C TYR A 92 6.44 10.25 -14.04
N LYS A 93 6.96 9.60 -15.04
CA LYS A 93 8.03 10.12 -15.89
C LYS A 93 7.44 10.62 -17.19
N ILE A 94 7.52 11.91 -17.43
CA ILE A 94 6.95 12.59 -18.58
C ILE A 94 8.04 13.31 -19.40
N PRO A 95 7.85 13.51 -20.72
CA PRO A 95 8.80 14.25 -21.55
C PRO A 95 8.94 15.71 -21.13
N THR A 96 10.15 16.25 -21.08
CA THR A 96 10.42 17.66 -20.71
C THR A 96 9.79 18.65 -21.68
N HIS A 97 9.73 18.34 -23.00
CA HIS A 97 9.14 19.26 -23.98
C HIS A 97 7.67 19.58 -23.68
N LEU A 98 6.90 18.65 -23.09
CA LEU A 98 5.51 18.89 -22.71
C LEU A 98 5.37 19.97 -21.61
N PHE A 99 6.42 20.19 -20.85
CA PHE A 99 6.46 21.25 -19.83
C PHE A 99 6.82 22.60 -20.46
N SER A 100 7.64 22.58 -21.51
CA SER A 100 8.11 23.80 -22.22
C SER A 100 7.04 24.37 -23.15
N ASP A 101 6.20 23.53 -23.73
CA ASP A 101 5.25 23.90 -24.79
C ASP A 101 3.93 24.51 -24.27
N GLY A 102 3.72 24.53 -22.96
CA GLY A 102 2.51 25.12 -22.41
C GLY A 102 2.33 25.01 -20.89
N GLN A 103 1.51 25.89 -20.35
CA GLN A 103 1.14 25.90 -18.95
C GLN A 103 0.22 24.71 -18.53
N GLU A 104 -0.13 23.84 -19.44
CA GLU A 104 -1.10 22.75 -19.18
C GLU A 104 -0.57 21.72 -18.20
N VAL A 105 0.66 21.25 -18.38
CA VAL A 105 1.28 20.28 -17.48
C VAL A 105 1.48 20.86 -16.07
N GLU A 106 1.90 22.13 -15.98
CA GLU A 106 2.05 22.80 -14.70
C GLU A 106 0.71 22.97 -13.98
N LYS A 107 -0.34 23.37 -14.70
CA LYS A 107 -1.71 23.45 -14.15
C LYS A 107 -2.20 22.09 -13.68
N LEU A 108 -1.93 21.03 -14.46
CA LEU A 108 -2.29 19.67 -14.13
C LEU A 108 -1.61 19.21 -12.82
N ILE A 109 -0.29 19.41 -12.72
CA ILE A 109 0.48 19.06 -11.52
C ILE A 109 -0.08 19.80 -10.29
N ARG A 110 -0.39 21.09 -10.41
CA ARG A 110 -0.96 21.87 -9.32
C ARG A 110 -2.37 21.44 -8.95
N SER A 111 -3.24 21.18 -9.93
CA SER A 111 -4.63 20.79 -9.68
C SER A 111 -4.78 19.46 -8.96
N TYR A 112 -3.83 18.55 -9.17
CA TYR A 112 -3.78 17.26 -8.49
C TYR A 112 -2.94 17.27 -7.20
N ASN A 113 -2.43 18.43 -6.77
CA ASN A 113 -1.50 18.54 -5.63
C ASN A 113 -0.31 17.57 -5.78
N ALA A 114 0.19 17.42 -7.01
CA ALA A 114 1.39 16.68 -7.30
C ALA A 114 2.61 17.61 -7.22
N ARG A 115 3.81 17.06 -7.13
CA ARG A 115 5.05 17.84 -7.10
C ARG A 115 6.05 17.30 -8.10
N ILE A 116 6.90 18.21 -8.60
CA ILE A 116 8.04 17.82 -9.42
C ILE A 116 9.15 17.34 -8.47
N LEU A 117 9.63 16.12 -8.72
CA LEU A 117 10.71 15.49 -7.94
C LEU A 117 12.07 15.71 -8.59
N SER A 118 12.15 15.63 -9.94
CA SER A 118 13.37 15.84 -10.72
C SER A 118 13.04 16.45 -12.08
N ILE A 119 13.94 17.26 -12.60
CA ILE A 119 13.87 17.82 -13.96
C ILE A 119 15.20 17.49 -14.65
N GLU A 120 15.11 16.77 -15.76
CA GLU A 120 16.23 16.40 -16.61
C GLU A 120 16.04 16.97 -18.03
N LEU A 121 17.06 16.87 -18.88
CA LEU A 121 16.99 17.39 -20.24
C LEU A 121 15.86 16.75 -21.05
N GLU A 122 15.62 15.46 -20.89
CA GLU A 122 14.68 14.67 -21.71
C GLU A 122 13.37 14.37 -20.98
N TYR A 123 13.37 14.39 -19.64
CA TYR A 123 12.21 13.99 -18.84
C TYR A 123 12.10 14.76 -17.52
N ILE A 124 10.90 14.76 -17.00
CA ILE A 124 10.56 15.24 -15.67
C ILE A 124 9.94 14.09 -14.88
N VAL A 125 10.30 13.97 -13.61
CA VAL A 125 9.67 13.05 -12.67
C VAL A 125 8.70 13.81 -11.78
N VAL A 126 7.44 13.45 -11.85
CA VAL A 126 6.36 13.98 -11.01
C VAL A 126 5.99 12.95 -9.96
N GLU A 127 5.83 13.38 -8.71
CA GLU A 127 5.37 12.56 -7.60
C GLU A 127 3.95 12.96 -7.21
N LYS A 128 3.12 11.97 -6.91
CA LYS A 128 1.80 12.14 -6.29
C LYS A 128 1.64 11.16 -5.14
N THR A 129 1.37 11.70 -3.96
CA THR A 129 0.90 10.93 -2.81
C THR A 129 -0.62 11.09 -2.68
N GLY A 130 -1.34 10.01 -2.49
CA GLY A 130 -2.79 10.04 -2.42
C GLY A 130 -3.43 8.66 -2.36
N HIS A 131 -4.74 8.63 -2.57
CA HIS A 131 -5.48 7.38 -2.73
C HIS A 131 -5.34 6.85 -4.17
N GLU A 132 -5.55 5.55 -4.33
CA GLU A 132 -5.44 4.88 -5.64
C GLU A 132 -6.24 5.58 -6.75
N HIS A 133 -7.47 6.05 -6.46
CA HIS A 133 -8.30 6.72 -7.46
C HIS A 133 -7.75 8.07 -7.89
N GLU A 134 -7.12 8.84 -6.99
CA GLU A 134 -6.47 10.12 -7.29
C GLU A 134 -5.22 9.90 -8.15
N ILE A 135 -4.43 8.87 -7.81
CA ILE A 135 -3.23 8.48 -8.55
C ILE A 135 -3.60 8.04 -9.97
N LYS A 136 -4.65 7.20 -10.12
CA LYS A 136 -5.13 6.76 -11.42
C LYS A 136 -5.73 7.89 -12.25
N ALA A 137 -6.42 8.85 -11.61
CA ALA A 137 -6.94 10.02 -12.31
C ALA A 137 -5.82 10.86 -12.94
N LEU A 138 -4.74 11.12 -12.19
CA LEU A 138 -3.58 11.83 -12.75
C LEU A 138 -2.87 11.02 -13.83
N LEU A 139 -2.76 9.69 -13.68
CA LEU A 139 -2.21 8.82 -14.71
C LEU A 139 -2.98 8.97 -16.03
N ALA A 140 -4.32 8.91 -15.97
CA ALA A 140 -5.16 9.04 -17.15
C ALA A 140 -5.00 10.40 -17.86
N GLU A 141 -4.69 11.49 -17.14
CA GLU A 141 -4.37 12.77 -17.76
C GLU A 141 -2.98 12.73 -18.43
N PHE A 142 -1.97 12.17 -17.77
CA PHE A 142 -0.64 12.03 -18.37
C PHE A 142 -0.61 11.09 -19.58
N GLU A 143 -1.44 10.04 -19.60
CA GLU A 143 -1.57 9.16 -20.75
C GLU A 143 -2.08 9.88 -22.01
N LYS A 144 -2.91 10.92 -21.87
CA LYS A 144 -3.41 11.73 -23.00
C LYS A 144 -2.34 12.59 -23.64
N ILE A 145 -1.42 13.11 -22.84
CA ILE A 145 -0.39 14.06 -23.28
C ILE A 145 0.97 13.40 -23.55
N GLY A 146 1.18 12.20 -23.01
CA GLY A 146 2.40 11.41 -23.16
C GLY A 146 3.09 11.13 -21.82
N ILE A 147 3.31 9.86 -21.54
CA ILE A 147 4.00 9.36 -20.37
C ILE A 147 5.03 8.30 -20.78
N TYR A 148 6.23 8.35 -20.20
CA TYR A 148 7.28 7.35 -20.46
C TYR A 148 7.20 6.17 -19.50
N GLU A 149 6.93 6.44 -18.23
CA GLU A 149 6.95 5.43 -17.18
C GLU A 149 6.04 5.83 -16.02
N PHE A 150 5.43 4.83 -15.42
CA PHE A 150 4.60 4.97 -14.22
C PHE A 150 4.92 3.86 -13.24
N VAL A 151 5.07 4.23 -11.96
CA VAL A 151 5.21 3.28 -10.87
C VAL A 151 4.40 3.73 -9.66
N ARG A 152 3.80 2.77 -8.97
CA ARG A 152 3.01 3.01 -7.74
C ARG A 152 3.46 2.07 -6.63
N SER A 153 3.58 2.61 -5.43
CA SER A 153 3.86 1.82 -4.23
C SER A 153 2.67 0.97 -3.80
N GLY A 154 2.90 0.05 -2.88
CA GLY A 154 1.84 -0.52 -2.07
C GLY A 154 1.28 0.50 -1.06
N ARG A 155 0.14 0.16 -0.47
CA ARG A 155 -0.54 0.98 0.55
C ARG A 155 0.30 1.07 1.83
N VAL A 156 0.48 2.29 2.34
CA VAL A 156 0.94 2.56 3.70
C VAL A 156 -0.27 3.00 4.51
N ALA A 157 -0.54 2.35 5.64
CA ALA A 157 -1.75 2.58 6.42
C ALA A 157 -1.50 2.53 7.92
N ILE A 158 -2.23 3.35 8.67
CA ILE A 158 -2.34 3.29 10.12
C ILE A 158 -3.81 3.19 10.53
N THR A 159 -4.08 2.57 11.67
CA THR A 159 -5.44 2.44 12.20
C THR A 159 -5.89 3.73 12.88
N LYS A 160 -7.16 4.09 12.71
CA LYS A 160 -7.80 5.18 13.47
C LYS A 160 -8.03 4.81 14.94
N PRO A 161 -8.50 3.59 15.28
CA PRO A 161 -8.56 3.13 16.65
C PRO A 161 -7.20 3.04 17.31
N MET A 162 -7.12 3.31 18.60
CA MET A 162 -5.86 3.27 19.38
C MET A 162 -5.40 1.84 19.73
N GLU A 163 -6.14 0.81 19.34
CA GLU A 163 -5.71 -0.60 19.49
C GLU A 163 -4.53 -0.87 18.56
N GLN A 164 -3.39 -1.14 19.17
CA GLN A 164 -2.12 -1.30 18.49
C GLN A 164 -1.44 -2.60 18.91
N LEU A 165 -0.46 -3.03 18.11
CA LEU A 165 0.42 -4.15 18.44
C LEU A 165 1.00 -4.03 19.86
N ASN A 166 1.36 -2.82 20.31
CA ASN A 166 1.85 -2.55 21.66
C ASN A 166 0.86 -2.98 22.75
N THR A 167 -0.44 -2.78 22.54
CA THR A 167 -1.48 -3.21 23.49
C THR A 167 -1.57 -4.73 23.55
N TYR A 168 -1.47 -5.38 22.38
CA TYR A 168 -1.43 -6.84 22.30
C TYR A 168 -0.17 -7.42 22.97
N LEU A 169 1.01 -6.87 22.69
CA LEU A 169 2.27 -7.33 23.29
C LEU A 169 2.27 -7.15 24.81
N LYS A 170 1.76 -6.02 25.32
CA LYS A 170 1.60 -5.82 26.78
C LYS A 170 0.64 -6.84 27.41
N SER A 171 -0.38 -7.28 26.71
CA SER A 171 -1.28 -8.34 27.19
C SER A 171 -0.60 -9.71 27.28
N LEU A 172 0.44 -9.96 26.48
CA LEU A 172 1.24 -11.19 26.55
C LEU A 172 2.27 -11.16 27.69
N GLU A 173 2.80 -9.99 28.04
CA GLU A 173 3.76 -9.82 29.15
C GLU A 173 3.09 -9.92 30.53
N LEU A 174 1.76 -9.84 30.59
CA LEU A 174 0.96 -9.93 31.82
C LEU A 174 0.49 -11.36 32.14
N VAL A 175 0.93 -12.35 31.37
CA VAL A 175 0.71 -13.79 31.57
C VAL A 175 2.02 -14.46 31.92
#